data_f85fb0204eed76a531d11eb8dbf41647
#
_entry.id   f85fb0204eed76a531d11eb8dbf41647
#
_cell.length_a   1.000
_cell.length_b   1.000
_cell.length_c   1.000
_cell.angle_alpha   90.00
_cell.angle_beta   90.00
_cell.angle_gamma   90.00
#
_symmetry.space_group_name_H-M   'P 1'
#
loop_
_entity.id
_entity.type
_entity.pdbx_description
1 polymer ?
#
loop_
_entity_poly.entity_id
_entity_poly.type
_entity_poly.pdbx_seq_one_letter_code
_entity_poly.pdbx_strand_id
1 'polypeptide(L)'
;VITGIANVLFTFVALFTVDRWGRRALMLVGAGGLAGIYITLGTCYFFHVSGFFMIMLVVMAIACYAMSLGPVTWVLLSEIFPNRVRGIAMAVCTFALWFACCALTYTFPLLNSSLGSSGTFWVYATICVAGFIFFLRALPETKGKTLENIEKELTIK
;
A
#
# COMPACT_ATOMS: atom_id res chain seq x y z
N VAL A 1 19.99 -3.66 6.74
CA VAL A 1 20.09 -2.51 7.67
C VAL A 1 19.53 -1.25 7.02
N ILE A 2 19.98 -0.85 5.82
CA ILE A 2 19.53 0.38 5.13
C ILE A 2 18.01 0.43 4.94
N THR A 3 17.42 -0.67 4.48
CA THR A 3 15.96 -0.79 4.26
C THR A 3 15.16 -0.66 5.55
N GLY A 4 15.66 -1.19 6.66
CA GLY A 4 15.02 -1.07 7.97
C GLY A 4 15.06 0.35 8.51
N ILE A 5 16.20 1.03 8.40
CA ILE A 5 16.35 2.43 8.80
C ILE A 5 15.44 3.32 7.96
N ALA A 6 15.43 3.14 6.64
CA ALA A 6 14.53 3.87 5.76
C ALA A 6 13.07 3.66 6.15
N ASN A 7 12.63 2.41 6.38
CA ASN A 7 11.26 2.11 6.80
C ASN A 7 10.87 2.89 8.07
N VAL A 8 11.70 2.84 9.12
CA VAL A 8 11.44 3.55 10.39
C VAL A 8 11.35 5.06 10.18
N LEU A 9 12.32 5.67 9.49
CA LEU A 9 12.34 7.11 9.25
C LEU A 9 11.09 7.57 8.48
N PHE A 10 10.74 6.88 7.40
CA PHE A 10 9.58 7.25 6.58
C PHE A 10 8.25 6.97 7.29
N THR A 11 8.19 6.00 8.20
CA THR A 11 7.00 5.79 9.05
C THR A 11 6.79 6.97 9.99
N PHE A 12 7.85 7.54 10.58
CA PHE A 12 7.71 8.78 11.38
C PHE A 12 7.22 9.95 10.54
N VAL A 13 7.74 10.12 9.32
CA VAL A 13 7.25 11.16 8.40
C VAL A 13 5.77 10.95 8.07
N ALA A 14 5.34 9.70 7.91
CA ALA A 14 3.94 9.36 7.65
C ALA A 14 3.00 9.84 8.76
N LEU A 15 3.37 9.68 10.03
CA LEU A 15 2.55 10.13 11.17
C LEU A 15 2.22 11.62 11.10
N PHE A 16 3.18 12.45 10.69
CA PHE A 16 2.96 13.89 10.53
C PHE A 16 2.21 14.26 9.24
N THR A 17 2.32 13.42 8.21
CA THR A 17 1.75 13.68 6.89
C THR A 17 0.28 13.26 6.80
N VAL A 18 -0.11 12.20 7.50
CA VAL A 18 -1.49 11.66 7.51
C VAL A 18 -2.53 12.72 7.90
N ASP A 19 -2.22 13.54 8.91
CA ASP A 19 -3.15 14.56 9.40
C ASP A 19 -3.24 15.78 8.47
N ARG A 20 -2.20 16.03 7.65
CA ARG A 20 -2.18 17.15 6.73
C ARG A 20 -2.83 16.86 5.38
N TRP A 21 -2.50 15.74 4.76
CA TRP A 21 -2.89 15.41 3.38
C TRP A 21 -4.21 14.61 3.28
N GLY A 22 -4.64 13.99 4.38
CA GLY A 22 -5.83 13.13 4.38
C GLY A 22 -5.51 11.67 4.01
N ARG A 23 -6.35 10.78 4.53
CA ARG A 23 -6.13 9.32 4.42
C ARG A 23 -6.25 8.85 2.98
N ARG A 24 -7.27 9.31 2.26
CA ARG A 24 -7.53 8.95 0.85
C ARG A 24 -6.40 9.39 -0.07
N ALA A 25 -5.96 10.65 0.04
CA ALA A 25 -4.88 11.19 -0.80
C ALA A 25 -3.58 10.40 -0.61
N LEU A 26 -3.21 10.09 0.63
CA LEU A 26 -2.01 9.31 0.93
C LEU A 26 -2.07 7.88 0.37
N MET A 27 -3.22 7.21 0.48
CA MET A 27 -3.41 5.87 -0.09
C MET A 27 -3.27 5.88 -1.62
N LEU A 28 -3.81 6.90 -2.28
CA LEU A 28 -3.71 7.05 -3.74
C LEU A 28 -2.27 7.34 -4.17
N VAL A 29 -1.59 8.27 -3.52
CA VAL A 29 -0.18 8.58 -3.82
C VAL A 29 0.70 7.35 -3.58
N GLY A 30 0.44 6.59 -2.51
CA GLY A 30 1.15 5.36 -2.23
C GLY A 30 0.96 4.27 -3.27
N ALA A 31 -0.28 3.96 -3.61
CA ALA A 31 -0.58 2.92 -4.60
C ALA A 31 -0.08 3.32 -6.01
N GLY A 32 -0.29 4.58 -6.41
CA GLY A 32 0.19 5.09 -7.70
C GLY A 32 1.72 5.15 -7.77
N GLY A 33 2.36 5.62 -6.70
CA GLY A 33 3.81 5.65 -6.58
C GLY A 33 4.44 4.26 -6.68
N LEU A 34 3.90 3.29 -5.93
CA LEU A 34 4.36 1.89 -6.00
C LEU A 34 4.14 1.28 -7.38
N ALA A 35 3.00 1.54 -8.02
CA ALA A 35 2.75 1.07 -9.38
C ALA A 35 3.82 1.59 -10.35
N GLY A 36 4.11 2.89 -10.32
CA GLY A 36 5.15 3.50 -11.14
C GLY A 36 6.55 2.92 -10.88
N ILE A 37 6.91 2.75 -9.60
CA ILE A 37 8.20 2.17 -9.22
C ILE A 37 8.33 0.71 -9.69
N TYR A 38 7.29 -0.11 -9.53
CA TYR A 38 7.32 -1.51 -9.96
C TYR A 38 7.35 -1.65 -11.49
N ILE A 39 6.67 -0.77 -12.24
CA ILE A 39 6.80 -0.71 -13.70
C ILE A 39 8.25 -0.39 -14.08
N THR A 40 8.86 0.60 -13.44
CA THR A 40 10.24 1.00 -13.69
C THR A 40 11.22 -0.14 -13.33
N LEU A 41 11.04 -0.79 -12.19
CA LEU A 41 11.85 -1.95 -11.78
C LEU A 41 11.74 -3.10 -12.79
N GLY A 42 10.51 -3.46 -13.18
CA GLY A 42 10.30 -4.50 -14.21
C GLY A 42 10.98 -4.18 -15.52
N THR A 43 10.92 -2.92 -15.95
CA THR A 43 11.58 -2.44 -17.17
C THR A 43 13.12 -2.47 -17.04
N CYS A 44 13.67 -2.06 -15.89
CA CYS A 44 15.11 -2.13 -15.63
C CYS A 44 15.62 -3.59 -15.65
N TYR A 45 14.88 -4.52 -15.07
CA TYR A 45 15.22 -5.94 -15.14
C TYR A 45 15.18 -6.48 -16.57
N PHE A 46 14.20 -6.04 -17.36
CA PHE A 46 14.09 -6.44 -18.77
C PHE A 46 15.29 -5.98 -19.61
N PHE A 47 15.79 -4.76 -19.38
CA PHE A 47 16.97 -4.23 -20.04
C PHE A 47 18.31 -4.62 -19.38
N HIS A 48 18.28 -5.53 -18.40
CA HIS A 48 19.47 -5.95 -17.64
C HIS A 48 20.26 -4.78 -17.01
N VAL A 49 19.58 -3.69 -16.68
CA VAL A 49 20.17 -2.58 -15.93
C VAL A 49 20.46 -3.06 -14.53
N SER A 50 21.72 -2.97 -14.09
CA SER A 50 22.16 -3.35 -12.75
C SER A 50 22.92 -2.20 -12.10
N GLY A 51 23.04 -2.24 -10.77
CA GLY A 51 23.84 -1.28 -10.02
C GLY A 51 23.04 -0.43 -9.04
N PHE A 52 23.62 0.71 -8.68
CA PHE A 52 23.11 1.61 -7.63
C PHE A 52 21.69 2.11 -7.91
N PHE A 53 21.31 2.30 -9.18
CA PHE A 53 19.98 2.76 -9.57
C PHE A 53 18.86 1.81 -9.12
N MET A 54 19.07 0.49 -9.21
CA MET A 54 18.09 -0.49 -8.76
C MET A 54 17.91 -0.45 -7.24
N ILE A 55 19.01 -0.28 -6.49
CA ILE A 55 18.95 -0.16 -5.03
C ILE A 55 18.13 1.07 -4.65
N MET A 56 18.34 2.19 -5.34
CA MET A 56 17.56 3.43 -5.13
C MET A 56 16.07 3.23 -5.39
N LEU A 57 15.69 2.52 -6.45
CA LEU A 57 14.29 2.22 -6.74
C LEU A 57 13.64 1.35 -5.65
N VAL A 58 14.36 0.35 -5.15
CA VAL A 58 13.87 -0.50 -4.05
C VAL A 58 13.70 0.30 -2.77
N VAL A 59 14.67 1.15 -2.41
CA VAL A 59 14.56 2.04 -1.23
C VAL A 59 13.39 3.01 -1.40
N MET A 60 13.20 3.56 -2.59
CA MET A 60 12.06 4.44 -2.90
C MET A 60 10.72 3.71 -2.79
N ALA A 61 10.63 2.44 -3.20
CA ALA A 61 9.42 1.63 -3.02
C ALA A 61 9.10 1.43 -1.53
N ILE A 62 10.12 1.11 -0.71
CA ILE A 62 9.96 0.95 0.74
C ILE A 62 9.53 2.27 1.37
N ALA A 63 10.15 3.38 0.99
CA ALA A 63 9.81 4.71 1.48
C ALA A 63 8.35 5.08 1.13
N CYS A 64 7.95 4.87 -0.13
CA CYS A 64 6.60 5.13 -0.60
C CYS A 64 5.56 4.30 0.18
N TYR A 65 5.82 3.01 0.40
CA TYR A 65 4.97 2.15 1.21
C TYR A 65 4.91 2.60 2.67
N ALA A 66 6.05 2.89 3.29
CA ALA A 66 6.15 3.27 4.70
C ALA A 66 5.51 4.63 4.99
N MET A 67 5.52 5.56 4.02
CA MET A 67 4.88 6.87 4.15
C MET A 67 3.37 6.85 3.95
N SER A 68 2.83 5.83 3.27
CA SER A 68 1.44 5.83 2.83
C SER A 68 0.68 4.58 3.29
N LEU A 69 0.77 3.50 2.53
CA LEU A 69 -0.06 2.31 2.73
C LEU A 69 0.16 1.64 4.09
N GLY A 70 1.38 1.60 4.61
CA GLY A 70 1.69 0.95 5.88
C GLY A 70 0.87 1.49 7.05
N PRO A 71 1.11 2.73 7.50
CA PRO A 71 0.40 3.29 8.66
C PRO A 71 -1.04 3.69 8.36
N VAL A 72 -1.32 4.24 7.15
CA VAL A 72 -2.65 4.77 6.82
C VAL A 72 -3.70 3.69 6.78
N THR A 73 -3.37 2.47 6.36
CA THR A 73 -4.31 1.34 6.35
C THR A 73 -4.89 1.07 7.73
N TRP A 74 -4.07 1.08 8.78
CA TRP A 74 -4.52 0.83 10.17
C TRP A 74 -5.40 1.97 10.70
N VAL A 75 -5.01 3.21 10.42
CA VAL A 75 -5.81 4.39 10.80
C VAL A 75 -7.17 4.34 10.11
N LEU A 76 -7.19 4.12 8.80
CA LEU A 76 -8.40 4.04 8.01
C LEU A 76 -9.34 2.94 8.48
N LEU A 77 -8.83 1.73 8.75
CA LEU A 77 -9.63 0.61 9.27
C LEU A 77 -10.26 0.96 10.62
N SER A 78 -9.54 1.66 11.51
CA SER A 78 -10.06 2.09 12.79
C SER A 78 -11.13 3.19 12.69
N GLU A 79 -11.10 3.99 11.62
CA GLU A 79 -12.06 5.09 11.38
C GLU A 79 -13.33 4.65 10.64
N ILE A 80 -13.26 3.62 9.80
CA ILE A 80 -14.41 3.15 9.00
C ILE A 80 -15.40 2.33 9.86
N PHE A 81 -14.90 1.53 10.81
CA PHE A 81 -15.76 0.62 11.54
C PHE A 81 -16.39 1.26 12.79
N PRO A 82 -17.73 1.14 12.97
CA PRO A 82 -18.42 1.57 14.18
C PRO A 82 -17.87 0.88 15.44
N ASN A 83 -17.89 1.57 16.58
CA ASN A 83 -17.35 1.07 17.85
C ASN A 83 -17.89 -0.32 18.24
N ARG A 84 -19.17 -0.60 17.92
CA ARG A 84 -19.85 -1.84 18.28
C ARG A 84 -19.24 -3.09 17.65
N VAL A 85 -18.75 -3.00 16.41
CA VAL A 85 -18.23 -4.14 15.64
C VAL A 85 -16.75 -4.01 15.33
N ARG A 86 -16.10 -2.91 15.71
CA ARG A 86 -14.73 -2.57 15.37
C ARG A 86 -13.73 -3.69 15.68
N GLY A 87 -13.83 -4.33 16.84
CA GLY A 87 -12.90 -5.39 17.23
C GLY A 87 -12.95 -6.59 16.29
N ILE A 88 -14.15 -7.07 15.97
CA ILE A 88 -14.34 -8.22 15.07
C ILE A 88 -13.94 -7.84 13.64
N ALA A 89 -14.38 -6.68 13.16
CA ALA A 89 -14.06 -6.20 11.81
C ALA A 89 -12.55 -6.02 11.60
N MET A 90 -11.88 -5.41 12.57
CA MET A 90 -10.41 -5.26 12.56
C MET A 90 -9.69 -6.62 12.53
N ALA A 91 -10.16 -7.60 13.32
CA ALA A 91 -9.59 -8.94 13.34
C ALA A 91 -9.70 -9.63 11.96
N VAL A 92 -10.88 -9.56 11.33
CA VAL A 92 -11.11 -10.13 9.99
C VAL A 92 -10.23 -9.44 8.93
N CYS A 93 -10.17 -8.10 8.94
CA CYS A 93 -9.32 -7.36 8.01
C CYS A 93 -7.83 -7.66 8.22
N THR A 94 -7.38 -7.76 9.47
CA THR A 94 -6.01 -8.13 9.80
C THR A 94 -5.67 -9.54 9.31
N PHE A 95 -6.56 -10.49 9.55
CA PHE A 95 -6.40 -11.86 9.04
C PHE A 95 -6.30 -11.89 7.52
N ALA A 96 -7.22 -11.22 6.82
CA ALA A 96 -7.22 -11.15 5.36
C ALA A 96 -5.92 -10.50 4.82
N LEU A 97 -5.44 -9.44 5.46
CA LEU A 97 -4.19 -8.76 5.10
C LEU A 97 -2.98 -9.69 5.24
N TRP A 98 -2.85 -10.37 6.37
CA TRP A 98 -1.73 -11.29 6.60
C TRP A 98 -1.81 -12.54 5.71
N PHE A 99 -3.02 -13.04 5.44
CA PHE A 99 -3.21 -14.13 4.50
C PHE A 99 -2.77 -13.74 3.08
N ALA A 100 -3.18 -12.56 2.60
CA ALA A 100 -2.75 -12.03 1.32
C ALA A 100 -1.22 -11.81 1.26
N CYS A 101 -0.63 -11.30 2.34
CA CYS A 101 0.82 -11.11 2.46
C CYS A 101 1.58 -12.44 2.39
N CYS A 102 1.08 -13.47 3.08
CA CYS A 102 1.61 -14.83 3.01
C CYS A 102 1.52 -15.40 1.58
N ALA A 103 0.35 -15.26 0.93
CA ALA A 103 0.14 -15.71 -0.44
C ALA A 103 1.12 -15.03 -1.42
N LEU A 104 1.28 -13.70 -1.33
CA LEU A 104 2.25 -12.96 -2.14
C LEU A 104 3.69 -13.40 -1.90
N THR A 105 4.07 -13.61 -0.64
CA THR A 105 5.42 -14.06 -0.29
C THR A 105 5.70 -15.46 -0.83
N TYR A 106 4.73 -16.37 -0.74
CA TYR A 106 4.86 -17.74 -1.24
C TYR A 106 4.86 -17.80 -2.78
N THR A 107 4.05 -16.97 -3.43
CA THR A 107 3.97 -16.94 -4.91
C THR A 107 5.15 -16.21 -5.56
N PHE A 108 5.88 -15.36 -4.84
CA PHE A 108 7.02 -14.61 -5.38
C PHE A 108 8.09 -15.52 -6.02
N PRO A 109 8.63 -16.57 -5.35
CA PRO A 109 9.61 -17.46 -5.95
C PRO A 109 9.07 -18.19 -7.19
N LEU A 110 7.79 -18.58 -7.15
CA LEU A 110 7.13 -19.29 -8.28
C LEU A 110 6.99 -18.36 -9.49
N LEU A 111 6.57 -17.13 -9.29
CA LEU A 111 6.49 -16.13 -10.36
C LEU A 111 7.87 -15.80 -10.91
N ASN A 112 8.87 -15.64 -10.03
CA ASN A 112 10.22 -15.31 -10.43
C ASN A 112 10.89 -16.44 -11.23
N SER A 113 10.57 -17.71 -10.93
CA SER A 113 11.09 -18.86 -11.69
C SER A 113 10.40 -19.04 -13.05
N SER A 114 9.13 -18.67 -13.18
CA SER A 114 8.34 -18.85 -14.41
C SER A 114 8.37 -17.65 -15.35
N LEU A 115 8.29 -16.43 -14.83
CA LEU A 115 8.19 -15.20 -15.61
C LEU A 115 9.47 -14.35 -15.57
N GLY A 116 10.45 -14.77 -14.76
CA GLY A 116 11.64 -13.98 -14.47
C GLY A 116 11.34 -12.76 -13.59
N SER A 117 12.40 -12.03 -13.19
CA SER A 117 12.26 -10.89 -12.29
C SER A 117 11.45 -9.76 -12.93
N SER A 118 11.64 -9.47 -14.22
CA SER A 118 10.87 -8.42 -14.92
C SER A 118 9.38 -8.70 -14.95
N GLY A 119 8.98 -9.93 -15.29
CA GLY A 119 7.58 -10.34 -15.32
C GLY A 119 6.92 -10.29 -13.94
N THR A 120 7.64 -10.70 -12.90
CA THR A 120 7.16 -10.65 -11.52
C THR A 120 6.86 -9.22 -11.07
N PHE A 121 7.74 -8.25 -11.36
CA PHE A 121 7.49 -6.86 -11.01
C PHE A 121 6.34 -6.24 -11.80
N TRP A 122 6.12 -6.64 -13.06
CA TRP A 122 4.96 -6.18 -13.83
C TRP A 122 3.63 -6.75 -13.28
N VAL A 123 3.62 -8.00 -12.82
CA VAL A 123 2.45 -8.56 -12.11
C VAL A 123 2.14 -7.74 -10.86
N TYR A 124 3.13 -7.41 -10.04
CA TYR A 124 2.92 -6.57 -8.85
C TYR A 124 2.51 -5.15 -9.20
N ALA A 125 3.05 -4.57 -10.27
CA ALA A 125 2.59 -3.28 -10.78
C ALA A 125 1.10 -3.32 -11.14
N THR A 126 0.65 -4.38 -11.80
CA THR A 126 -0.78 -4.56 -12.15
C THR A 126 -1.66 -4.65 -10.90
N ILE A 127 -1.23 -5.34 -9.86
CA ILE A 127 -1.94 -5.40 -8.57
C ILE A 127 -2.02 -4.00 -7.94
N CYS A 128 -0.92 -3.23 -7.97
CA CYS A 128 -0.91 -1.87 -7.44
C CYS A 128 -1.83 -0.92 -8.23
N VAL A 129 -1.88 -1.05 -9.56
CA VAL A 129 -2.80 -0.28 -10.42
C VAL A 129 -4.25 -0.65 -10.11
N ALA A 130 -4.56 -1.94 -9.96
CA ALA A 130 -5.90 -2.39 -9.57
C ALA A 130 -6.29 -1.83 -8.19
N GLY A 131 -5.38 -1.86 -7.22
CA GLY A 131 -5.56 -1.23 -5.90
C GLY A 131 -5.77 0.27 -5.98
N PHE A 132 -5.03 0.97 -6.82
CA PHE A 132 -5.20 2.40 -7.06
C PHE A 132 -6.60 2.73 -7.61
N ILE A 133 -7.07 1.98 -8.61
CA ILE A 133 -8.41 2.15 -9.18
C ILE A 133 -9.49 1.86 -8.13
N PHE A 134 -9.29 0.83 -7.31
CA PHE A 134 -10.18 0.51 -6.21
C PHE A 134 -10.26 1.65 -5.19
N PHE A 135 -9.12 2.21 -4.76
CA PHE A 135 -9.10 3.34 -3.83
C PHE A 135 -9.76 4.58 -4.42
N LEU A 136 -9.58 4.85 -5.71
CA LEU A 136 -10.26 5.96 -6.38
C LEU A 136 -11.79 5.86 -6.30
N ARG A 137 -12.32 4.64 -6.46
CA ARG A 137 -13.77 4.41 -6.56
C ARG A 137 -14.45 4.13 -5.23
N ALA A 138 -13.79 3.39 -4.36
CA ALA A 138 -14.40 2.84 -3.14
C ALA A 138 -14.04 3.58 -1.86
N LEU A 139 -12.90 4.30 -1.81
CA LEU A 139 -12.41 4.89 -0.57
C LEU A 139 -13.01 6.29 -0.35
N PRO A 140 -13.84 6.48 0.71
CA PRO A 140 -14.30 7.80 1.11
C PRO A 140 -13.17 8.58 1.80
N GLU A 141 -13.21 9.92 1.74
CA GLU A 141 -12.31 10.73 2.56
C GLU A 141 -12.85 10.80 4.00
N THR A 142 -12.02 10.35 4.94
CA THR A 142 -12.39 10.30 6.37
C THR A 142 -11.89 11.50 7.17
N LYS A 143 -11.00 12.32 6.57
CA LYS A 143 -10.40 13.48 7.24
C LYS A 143 -11.47 14.47 7.72
N GLY A 144 -11.48 14.72 9.05
CA GLY A 144 -12.38 15.72 9.65
C GLY A 144 -13.85 15.31 9.74
N LYS A 145 -14.20 14.07 9.41
CA LYS A 145 -15.56 13.53 9.57
C LYS A 145 -15.71 12.78 10.87
N THR A 146 -16.90 12.89 11.49
CA THR A 146 -17.26 12.07 12.65
C THR A 146 -17.61 10.66 12.17
N LEU A 147 -17.43 9.67 13.05
CA LEU A 147 -17.77 8.26 12.76
C LEU A 147 -19.22 8.09 12.30
N GLU A 148 -20.16 8.85 12.89
CA GLU A 148 -21.57 8.83 12.52
C GLU A 148 -21.83 9.32 11.09
N ASN A 149 -21.09 10.33 10.64
CA ASN A 149 -21.19 10.84 9.27
C ASN A 149 -20.61 9.86 8.25
N ILE A 150 -19.51 9.19 8.58
CA ILE A 150 -18.90 8.15 7.75
C ILE A 150 -19.85 6.95 7.61
N GLU A 151 -20.48 6.53 8.72
CA GLU A 151 -21.45 5.43 8.73
C GLU A 151 -22.67 5.73 7.84
N LYS A 152 -23.20 6.95 7.90
CA LYS A 152 -24.31 7.40 7.03
C LYS A 152 -23.92 7.38 5.55
N GLU A 153 -22.75 7.88 5.18
CA GLU A 153 -22.27 7.89 3.78
C GLU A 153 -22.05 6.48 3.21
N LEU A 154 -21.67 5.52 4.05
CA LEU A 154 -21.46 4.13 3.63
C LEU A 154 -22.77 3.33 3.53
N THR A 155 -23.79 3.71 4.32
CA THR A 155 -25.10 3.02 4.35
C THR A 155 -26.04 3.48 3.21
N ILE A 156 -25.83 4.67 2.64
CA ILE A 156 -26.67 5.26 1.57
C ILE A 156 -26.19 4.85 0.17
N LYS A 157 -25.05 4.19 0.03
CA LYS A 157 -24.55 3.62 -1.23
C LYS A 157 -24.89 2.15 -1.36
#